data_527424fa53706754050604f8126c1451
#
_entry.id   527424fa53706754050604f8126c1451
#
_cell.length_a   1.000
_cell.length_b   1.000
_cell.length_c   1.000
_cell.angle_alpha   90.00
_cell.angle_beta   90.00
_cell.angle_gamma   90.00
#
_symmetry.space_group_name_H-M   'P 1'
#
loop_
_entity.id
_entity.type
_entity.pdbx_description
1 polymer ?
#
loop_
_entity_poly.entity_id
_entity_poly.type
_entity_poly.pdbx_seq_one_letter_code
_entity_poly.pdbx_strand_id
1 'polypeptide(L)' 'MPEIYVYAVEGRTIDQKRSLVKDITDAVVRHFKVPAEAVMVQIMESPKDSKAKGGFLFSDRPPG' A
#
# COMPACT_ATOMS: atom_id res chain seq x y z
N MET A 1 7.04 -8.74 -16.04
CA MET A 1 7.20 -7.58 -15.14
C MET A 1 6.34 -7.78 -13.92
N PRO A 2 6.93 -7.99 -12.67
CA PRO A 2 6.10 -8.12 -11.47
C PRO A 2 5.40 -6.81 -11.11
N GLU A 3 4.13 -6.91 -10.74
CA GLU A 3 3.33 -5.76 -10.31
C GLU A 3 2.67 -6.08 -8.98
N ILE A 4 2.87 -5.20 -8.01
CA ILE A 4 2.34 -5.37 -6.67
C ILE A 4 1.41 -4.17 -6.38
N TYR A 5 0.20 -4.48 -5.95
CA TYR A 5 -0.79 -3.46 -5.60
C TYR A 5 -1.08 -3.54 -4.12
N VAL A 6 -0.91 -2.41 -3.43
CA VAL A 6 -1.18 -2.29 -2.00
C VAL A 6 -2.45 -1.46 -1.85
N TYR A 7 -3.47 -2.05 -1.27
CA TYR A 7 -4.72 -1.35 -0.97
C TYR A 7 -4.71 -0.93 0.48
N ALA A 8 -4.88 0.34 0.74
CA ALA A 8 -4.82 0.87 2.10
C ALA A 8 -5.76 2.06 2.25
N VAL A 9 -6.17 2.34 3.49
CA VAL A 9 -6.88 3.57 3.81
C VAL A 9 -5.86 4.70 3.85
N GLU A 10 -6.27 5.88 3.42
CA GLU A 10 -5.41 7.07 3.43
C GLU A 10 -4.92 7.42 4.83
N GLY A 11 -3.86 8.20 4.92
CA GLY A 11 -3.34 8.70 6.19
C GLY A 11 -1.88 8.39 6.46
N ARG A 12 -1.21 7.65 5.59
CA ARG A 12 0.21 7.37 5.74
C ARG A 12 1.03 8.53 5.17
N THR A 13 2.19 8.80 5.77
CA THR A 13 3.08 9.85 5.28
C THR A 13 3.78 9.40 4.01
N ILE A 14 4.30 10.38 3.26
CA ILE A 14 5.05 10.07 2.05
C ILE A 14 6.31 9.26 2.37
N ASP A 15 6.96 9.52 3.51
CA ASP A 15 8.15 8.76 3.90
C ASP A 15 7.81 7.31 4.25
N GLN A 16 6.66 7.07 4.88
CA GLN A 16 6.20 5.71 5.13
C GLN A 16 5.97 4.95 3.82
N LYS A 17 5.38 5.63 2.83
CA LYS A 17 5.15 5.03 1.51
C LYS A 17 6.45 4.74 0.79
N ARG A 18 7.43 5.67 0.85
CA ARG A 18 8.76 5.45 0.26
C ARG A 18 9.43 4.22 0.84
N SER A 19 9.41 4.09 2.16
CA SER A 19 10.02 2.94 2.83
C SER A 19 9.32 1.64 2.44
N LEU A 20 8.00 1.65 2.40
CA LEU A 20 7.23 0.46 2.05
C LEU A 20 7.53 -0.01 0.63
N VAL A 21 7.49 0.90 -0.35
CA VAL A 21 7.72 0.50 -1.74
C VAL A 21 9.14 0.02 -1.96
N LYS A 22 10.10 0.57 -1.23
CA LYS A 22 11.48 0.09 -1.29
C LYS A 22 11.60 -1.33 -0.75
N ASP A 23 11.00 -1.61 0.40
CA ASP A 23 11.05 -2.94 1.01
C ASP A 23 10.37 -3.98 0.15
N ILE A 24 9.21 -3.64 -0.42
CA ILE A 24 8.49 -4.56 -1.33
C ILE A 24 9.34 -4.84 -2.57
N THR A 25 9.92 -3.80 -3.17
CA THR A 25 10.78 -3.95 -4.34
C THR A 25 11.98 -4.84 -4.03
N ASP A 26 12.65 -4.61 -2.90
CA ASP A 26 13.80 -5.40 -2.51
C ASP A 26 13.43 -6.88 -2.32
N ALA A 27 12.26 -7.14 -1.74
CA ALA A 27 11.79 -8.51 -1.55
C ALA A 27 11.54 -9.21 -2.89
N VAL A 28 10.90 -8.52 -3.83
CA VAL A 28 10.61 -9.10 -5.15
C VAL A 28 11.90 -9.35 -5.92
N VAL A 29 12.85 -8.42 -5.88
CA VAL A 29 14.15 -8.60 -6.52
C VAL A 29 14.86 -9.83 -5.95
N ARG A 30 14.85 -9.98 -4.63
CA ARG A 30 15.54 -11.09 -3.97
C ARG A 30 14.92 -12.44 -4.31
N HIS A 31 13.60 -12.53 -4.31
CA HIS A 31 12.91 -13.80 -4.48
C HIS A 31 12.64 -14.15 -5.95
N PHE A 32 12.34 -13.17 -6.78
CA PHE A 32 12.03 -13.40 -8.19
C PHE A 32 13.25 -13.30 -9.10
N LYS A 33 14.38 -12.82 -8.57
CA LYS A 33 15.63 -12.69 -9.33
C LYS A 33 15.45 -11.79 -10.56
N VAL A 34 14.80 -10.65 -10.37
CA VAL A 34 14.58 -9.64 -11.42
C VAL A 34 15.23 -8.33 -11.01
N PRO A 35 15.59 -7.47 -11.98
CA PRO A 35 16.12 -6.15 -11.62
C PRO A 35 15.05 -5.26 -11.00
N ALA A 36 15.46 -4.30 -10.19
CA ALA A 36 14.53 -3.41 -9.49
C ALA A 36 13.64 -2.63 -10.45
N GLU A 37 14.18 -2.21 -11.61
CA GLU A 37 13.39 -1.45 -12.58
C GLU A 37 12.29 -2.25 -13.26
N ALA A 38 12.28 -3.57 -13.09
CA ALA A 38 11.21 -4.42 -13.60
C ALA A 38 10.02 -4.52 -12.62
N VAL A 39 10.19 -4.06 -11.39
CA VAL A 39 9.18 -4.19 -10.34
C VAL A 39 8.33 -2.93 -10.25
N MET A 40 7.02 -3.08 -10.43
CA MET A 40 6.07 -1.99 -10.23
C MET A 40 5.35 -2.20 -8.91
N VAL A 41 5.27 -1.14 -8.11
CA VAL A 41 4.49 -1.13 -6.87
C VAL A 41 3.57 0.08 -6.91
N GLN A 42 2.29 -0.15 -6.70
CA GLN A 42 1.31 0.93 -6.66
C GLN A 42 0.53 0.85 -5.36
N ILE A 43 0.42 1.99 -4.68
CA ILE A 43 -0.38 2.10 -3.46
C ILE A 43 -1.71 2.73 -3.85
N MET A 44 -2.79 1.99 -3.62
CA MET A 44 -4.16 2.41 -3.92
C MET A 44 -4.79 2.85 -2.60
N GLU A 45 -4.92 4.16 -2.40
CA GLU A 45 -5.45 4.69 -1.15
C GLU A 45 -6.94 4.98 -1.27
N SER A 46 -7.70 4.54 -0.27
CA SER A 46 -9.13 4.81 -0.19
C SER A 46 -9.38 5.91 0.82
N PRO A 47 -10.21 6.92 0.48
CA PRO A 47 -10.66 7.87 1.49
C PRO A 47 -11.41 7.16 2.61
N LYS A 48 -11.30 7.67 3.82
CA LYS A 48 -11.96 7.06 4.98
C LYS A 48 -13.48 7.08 4.85
N ASP A 49 -14.02 8.02 4.10
CA ASP A 49 -15.47 8.12 3.87
C ASP A 49 -15.94 7.24 2.70
N SER A 50 -15.05 6.44 2.13
CA SER A 50 -15.40 5.54 1.03
C SER A 50 -15.08 4.09 1.34
N LYS A 51 -14.66 3.78 2.56
CA LYS A 51 -14.33 2.42 2.97
C LYS A 51 -15.01 2.10 4.28
N ALA A 52 -15.63 0.93 4.33
CA ALA A 52 -16.41 0.50 5.48
C ALA A 52 -15.99 -0.90 5.91
N LYS A 53 -16.22 -1.19 7.18
CA LYS A 53 -16.06 -2.52 7.75
C LYS A 53 -17.21 -2.77 8.72
N GLY A 54 -17.87 -3.92 8.59
CA GLY A 54 -19.00 -4.24 9.44
C GLY A 54 -20.18 -3.28 9.31
N GLY A 55 -20.30 -2.60 8.17
CA GLY A 55 -21.38 -1.63 7.95
C GLY A 55 -21.08 -0.21 8.40
N PHE A 56 -19.86 0.05 8.90
CA PHE A 56 -19.48 1.37 9.39
C PHE A 56 -18.34 1.94 8.55
N LEU A 57 -18.51 3.18 8.09
CA LEU A 57 -17.44 3.88 7.39
C LEU A 57 -16.27 4.12 8.34
N PHE A 58 -15.06 4.07 7.81
CA PHE A 58 -13.87 4.33 8.62
C PHE A 58 -13.85 5.76 9.16
N SER A 59 -14.45 6.71 8.43
CA SER A 59 -14.58 8.09 8.91
C SER A 59 -15.51 8.22 10.11
N ASP A 60 -16.43 7.27 10.31
CA ASP A 60 -17.39 7.28 11.41
C ASP A 60 -16.95 6.46 12.61
N ARG A 61 -15.84 5.76 12.52
CA ARG A 61 -15.40 4.89 13.61
C ARG A 61 -14.80 5.71 14.73
N PRO A 62 -15.15 5.40 15.98
CA PRO A 62 -14.53 6.11 17.10
C PRO A 62 -13.04 5.81 17.17
N PRO A 63 -12.22 6.74 17.69
CA PRO A 63 -10.79 6.50 17.89
C PRO A 63 -10.59 5.35 18.90
N GLY A 64 -9.61 4.53 18.64
CA GLY A 64 -9.25 3.43 19.54
C GLY A 64 -9.47 2.05 18.99
#